data_d35ba2dfb94f3b28c682c8f7d7c3855c
#
_entry.id   d35ba2dfb94f3b28c682c8f7d7c3855c
#
_cell.length_a   1.000
_cell.length_b   1.000
_cell.length_c   1.000
_cell.angle_alpha   90.00
_cell.angle_beta   90.00
_cell.angle_gamma   90.00
#
_symmetry.space_group_name_H-M   'P 1'
#
loop_
_entity.id
_entity.type
_entity.pdbx_description
1 polymer ?
#
loop_
_entity_poly.entity_id
_entity_poly.type
_entity_poly.pdbx_seq_one_letter_code
_entity_poly.pdbx_strand_id
1 'polypeptide(L)'
;MKRALALGFLFAFLPAAHADLAAGKRKAEACAACHGADGNAAIPQFPVLAGQTARYLYLQLKDFKEGRRSEPAMAPMVTKLSTQDMLDLAEYFAAQKPKPIAFKADAARVARGRKKADEVLCTMCHLGGFSGQNEIPRVAGQRPEYVIKQLKAFKARTRTNDAGSMTSVAQTISERDIEDLAHYISSLD
;
A
#
# COMPACT_ATOMS: atom_id res chain seq x y z
N MET A 1 -24.58 26.05 -57.56
CA MET A 1 -24.49 26.46 -56.15
C MET A 1 -24.30 25.21 -55.29
N LYS A 2 -23.07 24.89 -54.86
CA LYS A 2 -22.78 23.71 -54.03
C LYS A 2 -22.76 24.16 -52.56
N ARG A 3 -23.70 23.71 -51.76
CA ARG A 3 -23.70 23.95 -50.29
C ARG A 3 -22.76 22.94 -49.62
N ALA A 4 -21.69 23.40 -49.05
CA ALA A 4 -20.82 22.58 -48.18
C ALA A 4 -21.49 22.47 -46.81
N LEU A 5 -21.86 21.26 -46.38
CA LEU A 5 -22.25 20.93 -45.00
C LEU A 5 -20.95 20.85 -44.17
N ALA A 6 -20.74 21.79 -43.29
CA ALA A 6 -19.71 21.70 -42.27
C ALA A 6 -20.20 20.80 -41.13
N LEU A 7 -19.63 19.58 -41.01
CA LEU A 7 -19.85 18.68 -39.88
C LEU A 7 -18.98 19.19 -38.69
N GLY A 8 -19.64 19.87 -37.76
CA GLY A 8 -18.99 20.26 -36.50
C GLY A 8 -18.78 19.04 -35.60
N PHE A 9 -17.52 18.63 -35.41
CA PHE A 9 -17.15 17.62 -34.40
C PHE A 9 -17.24 18.26 -33.02
N LEU A 10 -18.29 17.89 -32.26
CA LEU A 10 -18.39 18.25 -30.85
C LEU A 10 -17.42 17.35 -30.06
N PHE A 11 -16.24 17.90 -29.70
CA PHE A 11 -15.35 17.24 -28.73
C PHE A 11 -16.00 17.32 -27.35
N ALA A 12 -16.61 16.22 -26.89
CA ALA A 12 -17.03 16.09 -25.50
C ALA A 12 -15.77 16.01 -24.62
N PHE A 13 -15.46 17.07 -23.91
CA PHE A 13 -14.46 17.05 -22.82
C PHE A 13 -15.02 16.16 -21.71
N LEU A 14 -14.53 14.91 -21.60
CA LEU A 14 -14.73 14.08 -20.43
C LEU A 14 -13.86 14.68 -19.30
N PRO A 15 -14.45 15.09 -18.16
CA PRO A 15 -13.67 15.56 -17.04
C PRO A 15 -12.73 14.44 -16.58
N ALA A 16 -11.44 14.73 -16.47
CA ALA A 16 -10.51 13.83 -15.85
C ALA A 16 -10.96 13.54 -14.42
N ALA A 17 -11.03 12.27 -14.04
CA ALA A 17 -11.38 11.88 -12.68
C ALA A 17 -10.25 12.35 -11.74
N HIS A 18 -10.46 13.48 -11.07
CA HIS A 18 -9.59 13.96 -10.01
C HIS A 18 -10.07 13.37 -8.68
N ALA A 19 -9.13 12.95 -7.84
CA ALA A 19 -9.45 12.46 -6.50
C ALA A 19 -9.92 13.64 -5.62
N ASP A 20 -10.95 13.39 -4.80
CA ASP A 20 -11.51 14.36 -3.84
C ASP A 20 -11.14 13.91 -2.43
N LEU A 21 -10.25 14.66 -1.76
CA LEU A 21 -9.81 14.40 -0.39
C LEU A 21 -10.97 14.44 0.62
N ALA A 22 -11.96 15.32 0.44
CA ALA A 22 -13.09 15.41 1.34
C ALA A 22 -14.02 14.19 1.17
N ALA A 23 -14.23 13.73 -0.07
CA ALA A 23 -14.95 12.49 -0.33
C ALA A 23 -14.19 11.29 0.22
N GLY A 24 -12.85 11.23 0.04
CA GLY A 24 -11.98 10.21 0.60
C GLY A 24 -12.08 10.13 2.12
N LYS A 25 -12.06 11.28 2.82
CA LYS A 25 -12.24 11.35 4.28
C LYS A 25 -13.56 10.73 4.74
N ARG A 26 -14.67 11.10 4.10
CA ARG A 26 -15.99 10.54 4.44
C ARG A 26 -16.05 9.03 4.21
N LYS A 27 -15.48 8.54 3.11
CA LYS A 27 -15.44 7.11 2.79
C LYS A 27 -14.52 6.33 3.75
N ALA A 28 -13.44 6.94 4.23
CA ALA A 28 -12.48 6.36 5.16
C ALA A 28 -13.10 6.04 6.54
N GLU A 29 -14.24 6.62 6.89
CA GLU A 29 -14.95 6.31 8.14
C GLU A 29 -15.25 4.80 8.27
N ALA A 30 -15.61 4.14 7.16
CA ALA A 30 -15.84 2.69 7.14
C ALA A 30 -14.56 1.87 7.37
N CYS A 31 -13.39 2.44 7.16
CA CYS A 31 -12.08 1.79 7.31
C CYS A 31 -11.48 2.02 8.71
N ALA A 32 -12.03 3.00 9.45
CA ALA A 32 -11.44 3.52 10.69
C ALA A 32 -11.35 2.50 11.83
N ALA A 33 -12.29 1.56 11.92
CA ALA A 33 -12.32 0.54 12.96
C ALA A 33 -11.04 -0.33 12.97
N CYS A 34 -10.45 -0.58 11.81
CA CYS A 34 -9.25 -1.39 11.65
C CYS A 34 -7.99 -0.55 11.42
N HIS A 35 -8.08 0.45 10.54
CA HIS A 35 -6.92 1.22 10.10
C HIS A 35 -6.72 2.56 10.83
N GLY A 36 -7.64 2.93 11.74
CA GLY A 36 -7.68 4.27 12.33
C GLY A 36 -8.28 5.31 11.39
N ALA A 37 -8.86 6.36 11.93
CA ALA A 37 -9.54 7.40 11.15
C ALA A 37 -8.59 8.13 10.16
N ASP A 38 -7.33 8.22 10.52
CA ASP A 38 -6.25 8.84 9.74
C ASP A 38 -5.29 7.80 9.11
N GLY A 39 -5.65 6.52 9.11
CA GLY A 39 -4.80 5.46 8.58
C GLY A 39 -3.65 5.03 9.50
N ASN A 40 -3.57 5.55 10.73
CA ASN A 40 -2.60 5.12 11.74
C ASN A 40 -3.21 3.99 12.59
N ALA A 41 -3.10 2.77 12.09
CA ALA A 41 -3.68 1.59 12.74
C ALA A 41 -3.11 1.38 14.15
N ALA A 42 -3.99 1.26 15.16
CA ALA A 42 -3.58 0.93 16.52
C ALA A 42 -3.42 -0.58 16.74
N ILE A 43 -4.17 -1.38 15.99
CA ILE A 43 -4.20 -2.84 16.12
C ILE A 43 -3.07 -3.45 15.30
N PRO A 44 -2.21 -4.32 15.89
CA PRO A 44 -0.99 -4.82 15.23
C PRO A 44 -1.21 -5.56 13.90
N GLN A 45 -2.33 -6.26 13.75
CA GLN A 45 -2.64 -7.04 12.55
C GLN A 45 -2.99 -6.20 11.32
N PHE A 46 -3.41 -4.94 11.52
CA PHE A 46 -3.83 -4.06 10.45
C PHE A 46 -2.69 -3.12 10.02
N PRO A 47 -2.48 -2.91 8.72
CA PRO A 47 -1.40 -2.04 8.27
C PRO A 47 -1.70 -0.56 8.51
N VAL A 48 -0.62 0.20 8.74
CA VAL A 48 -0.62 1.66 8.64
C VAL A 48 -0.82 2.04 7.17
N LEU A 49 -1.82 2.88 6.90
CA LEU A 49 -2.15 3.43 5.58
C LEU A 49 -1.68 4.89 5.43
N ALA A 50 -1.50 5.59 6.56
CA ALA A 50 -1.05 6.98 6.58
C ALA A 50 0.30 7.15 5.85
N GLY A 51 0.39 8.12 4.94
CA GLY A 51 1.59 8.42 4.18
C GLY A 51 2.03 7.33 3.20
N GLN A 52 1.16 6.36 2.91
CA GLN A 52 1.40 5.37 1.87
C GLN A 52 1.24 6.03 0.50
N THR A 53 1.92 5.53 -0.54
CA THR A 53 1.76 6.09 -1.88
C THR A 53 0.33 5.91 -2.39
N ALA A 54 -0.27 6.95 -2.96
CA ALA A 54 -1.65 6.90 -3.46
C ALA A 54 -1.79 5.82 -4.55
N ARG A 55 -0.83 5.71 -5.46
CA ARG A 55 -0.84 4.70 -6.52
C ARG A 55 -0.88 3.28 -5.96
N TYR A 56 -0.06 2.99 -4.95
CA TYR A 56 -0.07 1.68 -4.30
C TYR A 56 -1.41 1.39 -3.61
N LEU A 57 -1.95 2.36 -2.84
CA LEU A 57 -3.24 2.20 -2.17
C LEU A 57 -4.36 1.90 -3.16
N TYR A 58 -4.44 2.68 -4.24
CA TYR A 58 -5.42 2.44 -5.31
C TYR A 58 -5.31 1.03 -5.89
N LEU A 59 -4.09 0.60 -6.23
CA LEU A 59 -3.86 -0.74 -6.79
C LEU A 59 -4.24 -1.84 -5.80
N GLN A 60 -3.94 -1.68 -4.51
CA GLN A 60 -4.31 -2.67 -3.51
C GLN A 60 -5.83 -2.79 -3.34
N LEU A 61 -6.56 -1.66 -3.29
CA LEU A 61 -8.03 -1.67 -3.25
C LEU A 61 -8.61 -2.37 -4.49
N LYS A 62 -8.07 -2.06 -5.66
CA LYS A 62 -8.44 -2.69 -6.93
C LYS A 62 -8.15 -4.19 -6.92
N ASP A 63 -6.97 -4.61 -6.46
CA ASP A 63 -6.57 -6.01 -6.41
C ASP A 63 -7.45 -6.83 -5.45
N PHE A 64 -7.81 -6.27 -4.30
CA PHE A 64 -8.78 -6.89 -3.39
C PHE A 64 -10.16 -7.03 -4.05
N LYS A 65 -10.64 -5.99 -4.72
CA LYS A 65 -11.95 -5.99 -5.40
C LYS A 65 -12.00 -7.00 -6.54
N GLU A 66 -10.92 -7.15 -7.29
CA GLU A 66 -10.82 -8.05 -8.45
C GLU A 66 -10.30 -9.46 -8.08
N GLY A 67 -10.06 -9.71 -6.78
CA GLY A 67 -9.62 -11.03 -6.29
C GLY A 67 -8.16 -11.38 -6.59
N ARG A 68 -7.36 -10.44 -7.11
CA ARG A 68 -5.91 -10.64 -7.34
C ARG A 68 -5.09 -10.63 -6.04
N ARG A 69 -5.64 -10.03 -4.98
CA ARG A 69 -5.14 -10.09 -3.61
C ARG A 69 -6.25 -10.58 -2.69
N SER A 70 -5.96 -11.58 -1.87
CA SER A 70 -6.92 -12.14 -0.93
C SER A 70 -6.61 -11.71 0.50
N GLU A 71 -7.62 -11.20 1.19
CA GLU A 71 -7.64 -10.96 2.63
C GLU A 71 -9.11 -10.97 3.06
N PRO A 72 -9.55 -11.97 3.87
CA PRO A 72 -10.95 -12.11 4.24
C PRO A 72 -11.57 -10.86 4.88
N ALA A 73 -10.78 -10.11 5.68
CA ALA A 73 -11.25 -8.88 6.31
C ALA A 73 -11.46 -7.73 5.31
N MET A 74 -10.70 -7.71 4.20
CA MET A 74 -10.80 -6.65 3.19
C MET A 74 -11.85 -6.92 2.11
N ALA A 75 -12.12 -8.19 1.81
CA ALA A 75 -13.04 -8.56 0.72
C ALA A 75 -14.42 -7.87 0.81
N PRO A 76 -15.13 -7.87 1.95
CA PRO A 76 -16.42 -7.19 2.05
C PRO A 76 -16.30 -5.67 1.97
N MET A 77 -15.16 -5.09 2.36
CA MET A 77 -14.95 -3.64 2.42
C MET A 77 -14.82 -3.01 1.03
N VAL A 78 -14.30 -3.76 0.06
CA VAL A 78 -14.00 -3.23 -1.29
C VAL A 78 -15.09 -3.50 -2.33
N THR A 79 -16.01 -4.42 -2.06
CA THR A 79 -17.00 -4.92 -3.03
C THR A 79 -17.81 -3.80 -3.70
N LYS A 80 -18.24 -2.82 -2.92
CA LYS A 80 -19.10 -1.71 -3.37
C LYS A 80 -18.33 -0.46 -3.82
N LEU A 81 -17.00 -0.42 -3.68
CA LEU A 81 -16.22 0.74 -4.06
C LEU A 81 -16.19 0.91 -5.57
N SER A 82 -16.54 2.09 -6.06
CA SER A 82 -16.29 2.50 -7.45
C SER A 82 -14.80 2.80 -7.66
N THR A 83 -14.38 2.95 -8.91
CA THR A 83 -13.03 3.41 -9.24
C THR A 83 -12.73 4.77 -8.59
N GLN A 84 -13.71 5.69 -8.61
CA GLN A 84 -13.55 7.01 -7.98
C GLN A 84 -13.41 6.90 -6.46
N ASP A 85 -14.20 6.03 -5.80
CA ASP A 85 -14.06 5.80 -4.36
C ASP A 85 -12.67 5.31 -3.99
N MET A 86 -12.11 4.41 -4.78
CA MET A 86 -10.75 3.89 -4.56
C MET A 86 -9.67 4.97 -4.77
N LEU A 87 -9.85 5.88 -5.74
CA LEU A 87 -8.96 7.02 -5.94
C LEU A 87 -9.04 8.01 -4.78
N ASP A 88 -10.25 8.38 -4.36
CA ASP A 88 -10.49 9.30 -3.24
C ASP A 88 -9.88 8.78 -1.93
N LEU A 89 -10.10 7.49 -1.62
CA LEU A 89 -9.53 6.83 -0.44
C LEU A 89 -8.00 6.77 -0.50
N ALA A 90 -7.45 6.47 -1.67
CA ALA A 90 -6.01 6.38 -1.87
C ALA A 90 -5.32 7.74 -1.62
N GLU A 91 -5.85 8.81 -2.19
CA GLU A 91 -5.32 10.16 -1.97
C GLU A 91 -5.53 10.63 -0.53
N TYR A 92 -6.68 10.33 0.08
CA TYR A 92 -6.91 10.67 1.47
C TYR A 92 -5.88 10.08 2.41
N PHE A 93 -5.63 8.76 2.35
CA PHE A 93 -4.65 8.11 3.22
C PHE A 93 -3.20 8.47 2.87
N ALA A 94 -2.90 8.71 1.60
CA ALA A 94 -1.58 9.18 1.18
C ALA A 94 -1.24 10.58 1.75
N ALA A 95 -2.24 11.44 1.88
CA ALA A 95 -2.09 12.77 2.47
C ALA A 95 -1.97 12.78 4.00
N GLN A 96 -2.24 11.64 4.68
CA GLN A 96 -2.12 11.58 6.13
C GLN A 96 -0.67 11.43 6.58
N LYS A 97 -0.37 12.00 7.75
CA LYS A 97 0.97 11.89 8.35
C LYS A 97 1.10 10.57 9.10
N PRO A 98 2.10 9.72 8.77
CA PRO A 98 2.41 8.55 9.56
C PRO A 98 2.80 8.94 10.98
N LYS A 99 2.36 8.16 11.96
CA LYS A 99 2.73 8.30 13.37
C LYS A 99 3.64 7.13 13.77
N PRO A 100 4.60 7.35 14.67
CA PRO A 100 5.37 6.25 15.23
C PRO A 100 4.44 5.18 15.81
N ILE A 101 4.73 3.92 15.52
CA ILE A 101 4.00 2.80 16.11
C ILE A 101 4.55 2.50 17.52
N ALA A 102 3.68 2.08 18.44
CA ALA A 102 4.09 1.62 19.76
C ALA A 102 4.74 0.23 19.65
N PHE A 103 6.01 0.21 19.17
CA PHE A 103 6.79 -1.00 18.96
C PHE A 103 8.18 -0.84 19.54
N LYS A 104 8.58 -1.78 20.43
CA LYS A 104 9.94 -1.83 20.95
C LYS A 104 10.77 -2.78 20.11
N ALA A 105 11.53 -2.23 19.18
CA ALA A 105 12.42 -3.00 18.34
C ALA A 105 13.56 -3.62 19.15
N ASP A 106 13.92 -4.88 18.86
CA ASP A 106 15.13 -5.52 19.37
C ASP A 106 16.34 -5.02 18.58
N ALA A 107 17.32 -4.41 19.25
CA ALA A 107 18.48 -3.80 18.61
C ALA A 107 19.34 -4.79 17.78
N ALA A 108 19.47 -6.04 18.25
CA ALA A 108 20.24 -7.06 17.54
C ALA A 108 19.50 -7.51 16.27
N ARG A 109 18.16 -7.64 16.33
CA ARG A 109 17.33 -7.93 15.16
C ARG A 109 17.37 -6.77 14.16
N VAL A 110 17.26 -5.52 14.63
CA VAL A 110 17.38 -4.32 13.77
C VAL A 110 18.70 -4.31 13.01
N ALA A 111 19.82 -4.58 13.70
CA ALA A 111 21.14 -4.61 13.05
C ALA A 111 21.24 -5.71 11.97
N ARG A 112 20.73 -6.93 12.26
CA ARG A 112 20.68 -8.01 11.27
C ARG A 112 19.72 -7.71 10.11
N GLY A 113 18.55 -7.19 10.42
CA GLY A 113 17.55 -6.81 9.43
C GLY A 113 18.06 -5.74 8.47
N ARG A 114 18.76 -4.72 8.98
CA ARG A 114 19.44 -3.72 8.16
C ARG A 114 20.45 -4.35 7.20
N LYS A 115 21.35 -5.18 7.74
CA LYS A 115 22.34 -5.90 6.92
C LYS A 115 21.66 -6.73 5.83
N LYS A 116 20.60 -7.47 6.18
CA LYS A 116 19.84 -8.28 5.20
C LYS A 116 19.16 -7.42 4.15
N ALA A 117 18.56 -6.29 4.54
CA ALA A 117 17.93 -5.36 3.58
C ALA A 117 18.94 -4.80 2.57
N ASP A 118 20.18 -4.54 3.01
CA ASP A 118 21.27 -4.09 2.13
C ASP A 118 21.72 -5.23 1.21
N GLU A 119 21.85 -6.46 1.72
CA GLU A 119 22.26 -7.66 0.95
C GLU A 119 21.27 -7.99 -0.19
N VAL A 120 19.95 -7.89 0.07
CA VAL A 120 18.92 -8.20 -0.92
C VAL A 120 18.36 -6.94 -1.62
N LEU A 121 19.02 -5.81 -1.45
CA LEU A 121 18.83 -4.56 -2.17
C LEU A 121 17.40 -3.98 -2.05
N CYS A 122 16.77 -4.08 -0.88
CA CYS A 122 15.40 -3.59 -0.66
C CYS A 122 15.21 -2.12 -1.09
N THR A 123 16.19 -1.27 -0.81
CA THR A 123 16.14 0.16 -1.10
C THR A 123 16.26 0.52 -2.58
N MET A 124 16.63 -0.43 -3.46
CA MET A 124 16.61 -0.18 -4.92
C MET A 124 15.19 0.07 -5.43
N CYS A 125 14.20 -0.61 -4.85
CA CYS A 125 12.79 -0.42 -5.22
C CYS A 125 12.06 0.46 -4.19
N HIS A 126 12.22 0.17 -2.88
CA HIS A 126 11.52 0.90 -1.81
C HIS A 126 12.12 2.27 -1.50
N LEU A 127 13.19 2.68 -2.16
CA LEU A 127 13.98 3.91 -2.00
C LEU A 127 14.66 4.04 -0.62
N GLY A 128 15.49 5.06 -0.49
CA GLY A 128 16.13 5.42 0.78
C GLY A 128 15.09 5.71 1.87
N GLY A 129 15.36 5.21 3.08
CA GLY A 129 14.41 5.31 4.18
C GLY A 129 13.13 4.49 3.99
N PHE A 130 13.04 3.63 2.98
CA PHE A 130 11.87 2.81 2.69
C PHE A 130 10.58 3.61 2.46
N SER A 131 10.73 4.80 1.86
CA SER A 131 9.65 5.76 1.60
C SER A 131 8.68 5.32 0.49
N GLY A 132 9.15 4.43 -0.42
CA GLY A 132 8.38 4.00 -1.58
C GLY A 132 8.21 5.07 -2.65
N GLN A 133 7.65 4.69 -3.78
CA GLN A 133 7.25 5.59 -4.89
C GLN A 133 6.24 4.92 -5.80
N ASN A 134 5.29 5.67 -6.31
CA ASN A 134 4.27 5.16 -7.23
C ASN A 134 3.60 3.88 -6.72
N GLU A 135 3.72 2.76 -7.45
CA GLU A 135 3.21 1.43 -7.06
C GLU A 135 4.11 0.70 -6.05
N ILE A 136 5.32 1.16 -5.81
CA ILE A 136 6.21 0.58 -4.80
C ILE A 136 5.86 1.18 -3.44
N PRO A 137 5.46 0.38 -2.44
CA PRO A 137 4.95 0.91 -1.19
C PRO A 137 6.04 1.52 -0.29
N ARG A 138 5.64 2.56 0.44
CA ARG A 138 6.31 2.92 1.69
C ARG A 138 6.14 1.76 2.68
N VAL A 139 7.23 1.31 3.29
CA VAL A 139 7.19 0.26 4.30
C VAL A 139 7.84 0.68 5.63
N ALA A 140 8.54 1.83 5.67
CA ALA A 140 9.07 2.40 6.91
C ALA A 140 7.95 2.58 7.96
N GLY A 141 8.23 2.24 9.22
CA GLY A 141 7.27 2.36 10.32
C GLY A 141 6.01 1.50 10.20
N GLN A 142 6.02 0.49 9.32
CA GLN A 142 4.90 -0.44 9.20
C GLN A 142 4.88 -1.44 10.36
N ARG A 143 3.70 -1.92 10.74
CA ARG A 143 3.49 -2.90 11.81
C ARG A 143 4.31 -4.18 11.56
N PRO A 144 5.12 -4.67 12.51
CA PRO A 144 5.99 -5.83 12.30
C PRO A 144 5.19 -7.09 11.98
N GLU A 145 4.03 -7.29 12.63
CA GLU A 145 3.16 -8.43 12.38
C GLU A 145 2.65 -8.43 10.92
N TYR A 146 2.33 -7.22 10.41
CA TYR A 146 1.90 -7.08 9.03
C TYR A 146 3.07 -7.31 8.05
N VAL A 147 4.27 -6.79 8.33
CA VAL A 147 5.48 -7.02 7.50
C VAL A 147 5.77 -8.51 7.42
N ILE A 148 5.81 -9.22 8.57
CA ILE A 148 6.02 -10.66 8.64
C ILE A 148 4.97 -11.41 7.80
N LYS A 149 3.68 -11.09 8.01
CA LYS A 149 2.58 -11.71 7.27
C LYS A 149 2.76 -11.55 5.75
N GLN A 150 3.11 -10.35 5.30
CA GLN A 150 3.24 -10.09 3.86
C GLN A 150 4.46 -10.77 3.25
N LEU A 151 5.62 -10.72 3.90
CA LEU A 151 6.82 -11.39 3.40
C LEU A 151 6.63 -12.92 3.35
N LYS A 152 5.99 -13.51 4.37
CA LYS A 152 5.61 -14.94 4.36
C LYS A 152 4.62 -15.26 3.24
N ALA A 153 3.63 -14.39 3.01
CA ALA A 153 2.66 -14.60 1.94
C ALA A 153 3.30 -14.54 0.53
N PHE A 154 4.25 -13.63 0.29
CA PHE A 154 5.04 -13.63 -0.95
C PHE A 154 5.92 -14.87 -1.06
N LYS A 155 6.59 -15.27 0.03
CA LYS A 155 7.42 -16.47 0.06
C LYS A 155 6.62 -17.74 -0.23
N ALA A 156 5.43 -17.88 0.36
CA ALA A 156 4.52 -18.99 0.12
C ALA A 156 3.72 -18.88 -1.20
N ARG A 157 3.89 -17.77 -1.96
CA ARG A 157 3.13 -17.48 -3.18
C ARG A 157 1.61 -17.46 -2.97
N THR A 158 1.15 -17.15 -1.75
CA THR A 158 -0.27 -16.90 -1.46
C THR A 158 -0.66 -15.44 -1.69
N ARG A 159 0.34 -14.57 -1.86
CA ARG A 159 0.22 -13.20 -2.37
C ARG A 159 1.10 -13.07 -3.61
N THR A 160 0.50 -12.72 -4.76
CA THR A 160 1.16 -12.71 -6.08
C THR A 160 0.86 -11.45 -6.90
N ASN A 161 0.25 -10.43 -6.29
CA ASN A 161 -0.11 -9.19 -6.96
C ASN A 161 1.05 -8.18 -7.06
N ASP A 162 2.26 -8.67 -7.27
CA ASP A 162 3.54 -7.95 -7.22
C ASP A 162 4.33 -8.05 -8.53
N ALA A 163 3.72 -8.58 -9.59
CA ALA A 163 4.40 -8.91 -10.86
C ALA A 163 5.68 -9.75 -10.66
N GLY A 164 5.73 -10.54 -9.59
CA GLY A 164 6.83 -11.45 -9.28
C GLY A 164 8.01 -10.80 -8.54
N SER A 165 8.04 -9.47 -8.36
CA SER A 165 9.18 -8.76 -7.77
C SER A 165 9.41 -9.15 -6.32
N MET A 166 8.42 -8.92 -5.45
CA MET A 166 8.51 -9.28 -4.03
C MET A 166 8.52 -10.79 -3.81
N THR A 167 7.79 -11.53 -4.64
CA THR A 167 7.82 -13.00 -4.65
C THR A 167 9.25 -13.51 -4.87
N SER A 168 9.98 -12.96 -5.83
CA SER A 168 11.37 -13.35 -6.10
C SER A 168 12.29 -13.04 -4.93
N VAL A 169 12.22 -11.83 -4.38
CA VAL A 169 13.01 -11.43 -3.20
C VAL A 169 12.68 -12.32 -1.99
N ALA A 170 11.40 -12.60 -1.73
CA ALA A 170 10.99 -13.42 -0.60
C ALA A 170 11.51 -14.87 -0.65
N GLN A 171 11.79 -15.41 -1.84
CA GLN A 171 12.41 -16.73 -1.97
C GLN A 171 13.87 -16.75 -1.47
N THR A 172 14.58 -15.63 -1.48
CA THR A 172 16.00 -15.55 -1.11
C THR A 172 16.24 -15.32 0.39
N ILE A 173 15.21 -15.02 1.17
CA ILE A 173 15.32 -14.73 2.60
C ILE A 173 14.77 -15.88 3.45
N SER A 174 15.39 -16.13 4.60
CA SER A 174 14.93 -17.13 5.57
C SER A 174 13.79 -16.62 6.46
N GLU A 175 13.13 -17.49 7.21
CA GLU A 175 12.12 -17.10 8.22
C GLU A 175 12.73 -16.16 9.28
N ARG A 176 13.98 -16.40 9.68
CA ARG A 176 14.70 -15.53 10.60
C ARG A 176 14.94 -14.15 9.99
N ASP A 177 15.35 -14.10 8.72
CA ASP A 177 15.53 -12.82 8.00
C ASP A 177 14.23 -12.03 7.93
N ILE A 178 13.08 -12.70 7.73
CA ILE A 178 11.76 -12.06 7.73
C ILE A 178 11.48 -11.35 9.06
N GLU A 179 11.76 -12.01 10.18
CA GLU A 179 11.58 -11.43 11.51
C GLU A 179 12.55 -10.27 11.76
N ASP A 180 13.83 -10.44 11.42
CA ASP A 180 14.84 -9.40 11.58
C ASP A 180 14.54 -8.17 10.68
N LEU A 181 14.11 -8.37 9.42
CA LEU A 181 13.63 -7.33 8.52
C LEU A 181 12.41 -6.60 9.07
N ALA A 182 11.44 -7.33 9.64
CA ALA A 182 10.27 -6.71 10.25
C ALA A 182 10.68 -5.78 11.41
N HIS A 183 11.59 -6.20 12.29
CA HIS A 183 12.12 -5.34 13.35
C HIS A 183 12.81 -4.10 12.81
N TYR A 184 13.63 -4.24 11.76
CA TYR A 184 14.32 -3.12 11.14
C TYR A 184 13.33 -2.14 10.48
N ILE A 185 12.47 -2.62 9.60
CA ILE A 185 11.50 -1.81 8.85
C ILE A 185 10.55 -1.07 9.79
N SER A 186 10.08 -1.75 10.84
CA SER A 186 9.17 -1.18 11.83
C SER A 186 9.83 -0.17 12.77
N SER A 187 11.16 -0.13 12.84
CA SER A 187 11.92 0.85 13.62
C SER A 187 12.24 2.13 12.86
N LEU A 188 11.91 2.19 11.58
CA LEU A 188 12.09 3.38 10.75
C LEU A 188 10.91 4.35 10.88
N ASP A 189 11.16 5.65 10.67
CA ASP A 189 10.15 6.72 10.69
C ASP A 189 9.62 7.07 9.28
#